data_84c5a0cc2d7fa6f8f07686372afec78c
#
_entry.id   84c5a0cc2d7fa6f8f07686372afec78c
#
_cell.length_a   1.000
_cell.length_b   1.000
_cell.length_c   1.000
_cell.angle_alpha   90.00
_cell.angle_beta   90.00
_cell.angle_gamma   90.00
#
_symmetry.space_group_name_H-M   'P 1'
#
loop_
_entity.id
_entity.type
_entity.pdbx_description
1 polymer ?
#
loop_
_entity_poly.entity_id
_entity_poly.type
_entity_poly.pdbx_seq_one_letter_code
_entity_poly.pdbx_strand_id
1 'polypeptide(L)'
;ISAYSQVSMVRSKTLIFFDEVQECPDVMTWVKALVDEGSYIYALSGSLLGVELKDIRSVPVGYMSEMQVYPMDFEEFVSAVGVPENVLEAVKKSWSEKTPVDAYIHEKMMQLFQLYIIVGGMPAAVQTYIDSNNIQNVVKEQRDIINLYKKDIARYDQDVRKKLYIDEVFDLIPSELNAKNKRFILKRLNENMTFGRHENDFIWLKDADMALPTYNVEEPVSPLKLSEQRNLFKLFQNDVGLLSCQYSSGGIQLKILQGKVNVNYGSVFEHTVAQALHA
;
A
#
# COMPACT_ATOMS: atom_id res chain seq x y z
N ILE A 1 24.79 -23.01 1.54
CA ILE A 1 24.37 -21.85 2.38
C ILE A 1 25.26 -21.77 3.63
N SER A 2 25.31 -22.83 4.48
CA SER A 2 26.09 -22.80 5.74
C SER A 2 27.57 -22.48 5.53
N ALA A 3 28.20 -23.05 4.50
CA ALA A 3 29.60 -22.79 4.18
C ALA A 3 29.85 -21.34 3.70
N TYR A 4 28.85 -20.71 3.07
CA TYR A 4 28.94 -19.33 2.58
C TYR A 4 28.65 -18.32 3.68
N SER A 5 27.60 -18.57 4.48
CA SER A 5 27.17 -17.65 5.55
C SER A 5 28.00 -17.76 6.83
N GLN A 6 28.83 -18.81 6.96
CA GLN A 6 29.57 -19.15 8.19
C GLN A 6 28.68 -19.33 9.43
N VAL A 7 27.36 -19.52 9.23
CA VAL A 7 26.38 -19.76 10.29
C VAL A 7 26.09 -21.25 10.38
N SER A 8 26.12 -21.79 11.60
CA SER A 8 25.68 -23.18 11.82
C SER A 8 24.17 -23.27 11.71
N MET A 9 23.72 -24.13 10.81
CA MET A 9 22.30 -24.35 10.56
C MET A 9 21.78 -25.48 11.45
N VAL A 10 20.76 -25.22 12.22
CA VAL A 10 20.13 -26.17 13.13
C VAL A 10 18.81 -26.63 12.53
N ARG A 11 18.67 -27.94 12.35
CA ARG A 11 17.47 -28.57 11.78
C ARG A 11 16.22 -28.14 12.54
N SER A 12 15.14 -27.81 11.83
CA SER A 12 13.85 -27.35 12.37
C SER A 12 13.89 -26.08 13.25
N LYS A 13 15.04 -25.39 13.36
CA LYS A 13 15.20 -24.14 14.12
C LYS A 13 15.77 -23.00 13.27
N THR A 14 16.38 -23.30 12.14
CA THR A 14 16.92 -22.27 11.24
C THR A 14 15.87 -21.85 10.25
N LEU A 15 15.62 -20.55 10.17
CA LEU A 15 14.87 -19.90 9.12
C LEU A 15 15.82 -19.50 7.99
N ILE A 16 15.52 -19.91 6.78
CA ILE A 16 16.18 -19.46 5.56
C ILE A 16 15.25 -18.47 4.88
N PHE A 17 15.72 -17.22 4.78
CA PHE A 17 14.98 -16.15 4.16
C PHE A 17 15.57 -15.84 2.77
N PHE A 18 14.75 -15.98 1.73
CA PHE A 18 15.09 -15.60 0.37
C PHE A 18 14.44 -14.25 0.07
N ASP A 19 15.27 -13.22 -0.01
CA ASP A 19 14.84 -11.86 -0.31
C ASP A 19 14.86 -11.63 -1.82
N GLU A 20 13.88 -10.88 -2.34
CA GLU A 20 13.73 -10.51 -3.74
C GLU A 20 13.78 -11.74 -4.68
N VAL A 21 12.90 -12.72 -4.43
CA VAL A 21 12.94 -14.00 -5.16
C VAL A 21 12.66 -13.86 -6.66
N GLN A 22 12.05 -12.77 -7.10
CA GLN A 22 11.86 -12.47 -8.52
C GLN A 22 13.19 -12.28 -9.27
N GLU A 23 14.25 -11.86 -8.58
CA GLU A 23 15.59 -11.76 -9.18
C GLU A 23 16.22 -13.15 -9.46
N CYS A 24 15.67 -14.21 -8.84
CA CYS A 24 16.11 -15.59 -9.04
C CYS A 24 14.91 -16.55 -9.10
N PRO A 25 14.13 -16.55 -10.20
CA PRO A 25 12.89 -17.34 -10.32
C PRO A 25 13.09 -18.85 -10.14
N ASP A 26 14.31 -19.36 -10.36
CA ASP A 26 14.65 -20.78 -10.16
C ASP A 26 14.43 -21.24 -8.71
N VAL A 27 14.56 -20.33 -7.72
CA VAL A 27 14.28 -20.62 -6.30
C VAL A 27 12.86 -21.15 -6.14
N MET A 28 11.88 -20.55 -6.81
CA MET A 28 10.47 -20.95 -6.76
C MET A 28 10.27 -22.40 -7.23
N THR A 29 11.04 -22.83 -8.21
CA THR A 29 10.98 -24.22 -8.71
C THR A 29 11.48 -25.21 -7.67
N TRP A 30 12.46 -24.81 -6.84
CA TRP A 30 13.05 -25.67 -5.81
C TRP A 30 12.30 -25.66 -4.48
N VAL A 31 11.39 -24.70 -4.23
CA VAL A 31 10.66 -24.59 -2.95
C VAL A 31 10.01 -25.91 -2.56
N LYS A 32 9.36 -26.60 -3.49
CA LYS A 32 8.76 -27.91 -3.21
C LYS A 32 9.78 -28.91 -2.66
N ALA A 33 10.92 -29.05 -3.32
CA ALA A 33 11.96 -30.00 -2.91
C ALA A 33 12.58 -29.60 -1.56
N LEU A 34 12.71 -28.30 -1.31
CA LEU A 34 13.21 -27.78 -0.04
C LEU A 34 12.25 -28.05 1.12
N VAL A 35 10.94 -27.88 0.90
CA VAL A 35 9.91 -28.17 1.89
C VAL A 35 9.78 -29.66 2.14
N ASP A 36 9.80 -30.50 1.09
CA ASP A 36 9.75 -31.97 1.21
C ASP A 36 10.97 -32.54 1.96
N GLU A 37 12.15 -31.93 1.83
CA GLU A 37 13.34 -32.29 2.59
C GLU A 37 13.18 -32.03 4.08
N GLY A 38 12.41 -31.00 4.47
CA GLY A 38 11.92 -30.77 5.82
C GLY A 38 12.95 -30.39 6.88
N SER A 39 14.16 -30.00 6.49
CA SER A 39 15.23 -29.66 7.44
C SER A 39 15.09 -28.27 8.04
N TYR A 40 14.55 -27.31 7.27
CA TYR A 40 14.55 -25.89 7.64
C TYR A 40 13.18 -25.25 7.42
N ILE A 41 13.00 -24.07 7.98
CA ILE A 41 11.86 -23.21 7.73
C ILE A 41 12.26 -22.22 6.64
N TYR A 42 11.39 -21.99 5.68
CA TYR A 42 11.65 -21.10 4.55
C TYR A 42 10.67 -19.93 4.56
N ALA A 43 11.18 -18.73 4.34
CA ALA A 43 10.40 -17.55 4.03
C ALA A 43 10.98 -16.90 2.76
N LEU A 44 10.10 -16.35 1.96
CA LEU A 44 10.46 -15.71 0.70
C LEU A 44 9.82 -14.32 0.69
N SER A 45 10.55 -13.33 0.23
CA SER A 45 9.98 -12.00 -0.05
C SER A 45 10.18 -11.65 -1.51
N GLY A 46 9.40 -10.72 -1.99
CA GLY A 46 9.57 -10.12 -3.30
C GLY A 46 8.57 -9.01 -3.53
N SER A 47 9.05 -7.94 -4.13
CA SER A 47 8.20 -6.90 -4.68
C SER A 47 7.55 -7.41 -5.95
N LEU A 48 6.34 -6.95 -6.26
CA LEU A 48 5.63 -7.31 -7.50
C LEU A 48 5.35 -8.81 -7.68
N LEU A 49 5.38 -9.62 -6.61
CA LEU A 49 5.14 -11.06 -6.71
C LEU A 49 3.79 -11.38 -7.40
N GLY A 50 2.76 -10.58 -7.16
CA GLY A 50 1.46 -10.71 -7.82
C GLY A 50 1.52 -10.55 -9.35
N VAL A 51 2.52 -9.86 -9.87
CA VAL A 51 2.74 -9.65 -11.30
C VAL A 51 3.73 -10.65 -11.88
N GLU A 52 4.89 -10.78 -11.27
CA GLU A 52 6.02 -11.54 -11.80
C GLU A 52 5.86 -13.06 -11.67
N LEU A 53 5.14 -13.52 -10.62
CA LEU A 53 4.83 -14.95 -10.47
C LEU A 53 3.93 -15.51 -11.57
N LYS A 54 3.22 -14.66 -12.34
CA LYS A 54 2.39 -15.12 -13.47
C LYS A 54 3.20 -15.81 -14.57
N ASP A 55 4.48 -15.47 -14.69
CA ASP A 55 5.39 -16.02 -15.71
C ASP A 55 6.21 -17.22 -15.21
N ILE A 56 6.09 -17.58 -13.92
CA ILE A 56 6.81 -18.72 -13.35
C ILE A 56 6.12 -20.03 -13.75
N ARG A 57 6.88 -20.95 -14.33
CA ARG A 57 6.39 -22.23 -14.87
C ARG A 57 5.68 -23.14 -13.87
N SER A 58 5.90 -22.97 -12.57
CA SER A 58 5.29 -23.79 -11.53
C SER A 58 5.32 -23.09 -10.19
N VAL A 59 4.17 -22.55 -9.77
CA VAL A 59 3.95 -22.15 -8.37
C VAL A 59 3.67 -23.43 -7.57
N PRO A 60 4.40 -23.72 -6.49
CA PRO A 60 4.21 -24.94 -5.70
C PRO A 60 2.93 -24.87 -4.85
N VAL A 61 1.79 -25.09 -5.47
CA VAL A 61 0.48 -25.09 -4.80
C VAL A 61 0.48 -26.11 -3.65
N GLY A 62 0.07 -25.66 -2.45
CA GLY A 62 0.03 -26.47 -1.24
C GLY A 62 1.34 -26.54 -0.44
N TYR A 63 2.42 -25.94 -0.92
CA TYR A 63 3.73 -25.88 -0.24
C TYR A 63 4.06 -24.48 0.31
N MET A 64 3.28 -23.48 -0.05
CA MET A 64 3.47 -22.09 0.35
C MET A 64 2.16 -21.52 0.88
N SER A 65 2.29 -20.64 1.86
CA SER A 65 1.25 -19.70 2.29
C SER A 65 1.71 -18.29 1.93
N GLU A 66 0.87 -17.56 1.23
CA GLU A 66 1.15 -16.17 0.85
C GLU A 66 0.56 -15.23 1.90
N MET A 67 1.34 -14.24 2.28
CA MET A 67 0.92 -13.17 3.18
C MET A 67 1.28 -11.84 2.53
N GLN A 68 0.28 -11.02 2.33
CA GLN A 68 0.46 -9.66 1.83
C GLN A 68 0.84 -8.74 2.97
N VAL A 69 1.84 -7.89 2.76
CA VAL A 69 2.29 -6.88 3.74
C VAL A 69 1.84 -5.51 3.24
N TYR A 70 0.94 -4.90 3.99
CA TYR A 70 0.41 -3.59 3.69
C TYR A 70 1.22 -2.47 4.34
N PRO A 71 1.11 -1.20 3.89
CA PRO A 71 1.55 -0.06 4.67
C PRO A 71 0.91 -0.08 6.06
N MET A 72 1.62 0.43 7.07
CA MET A 72 1.13 0.49 8.45
C MET A 72 -0.22 1.19 8.51
N ASP A 73 -1.16 0.62 9.25
CA ASP A 73 -2.40 1.28 9.60
C ASP A 73 -2.18 2.37 10.67
N PHE A 74 -3.26 3.04 11.07
CA PHE A 74 -3.15 4.08 12.07
C PHE A 74 -2.74 3.56 13.45
N GLU A 75 -3.17 2.37 13.83
CA GLU A 75 -2.82 1.76 15.12
C GLU A 75 -1.34 1.37 15.15
N GLU A 76 -0.83 0.75 14.10
CA GLU A 76 0.58 0.42 13.95
C GLU A 76 1.45 1.69 13.93
N PHE A 77 1.01 2.73 13.21
CA PHE A 77 1.70 4.02 13.16
C PHE A 77 1.81 4.66 14.55
N VAL A 78 0.70 4.75 15.31
CA VAL A 78 0.75 5.38 16.64
C VAL A 78 1.58 4.58 17.63
N SER A 79 1.60 3.25 17.50
CA SER A 79 2.50 2.38 18.25
C SER A 79 3.97 2.65 17.90
N ALA A 80 4.29 2.78 16.61
CA ALA A 80 5.64 3.05 16.11
C ALA A 80 6.17 4.41 16.60
N VAL A 81 5.32 5.44 16.68
CA VAL A 81 5.71 6.76 17.20
C VAL A 81 5.67 6.85 18.73
N GLY A 82 5.48 5.72 19.41
CA GLY A 82 5.67 5.60 20.86
C GLY A 82 4.46 5.87 21.71
N VAL A 83 3.24 5.75 21.18
CA VAL A 83 2.03 5.77 22.03
C VAL A 83 1.99 4.48 22.85
N PRO A 84 1.86 4.58 24.19
CA PRO A 84 1.81 3.42 25.05
C PRO A 84 0.59 2.54 24.77
N GLU A 85 0.76 1.22 24.82
CA GLU A 85 -0.28 0.23 24.55
C GLU A 85 -1.54 0.42 25.42
N ASN A 86 -1.37 0.76 26.68
CA ASN A 86 -2.50 1.02 27.59
C ASN A 86 -3.39 2.19 27.13
N VAL A 87 -2.86 3.15 26.39
CA VAL A 87 -3.66 4.24 25.78
C VAL A 87 -4.50 3.71 24.64
N LEU A 88 -3.92 2.86 23.79
CA LEU A 88 -4.64 2.21 22.69
C LEU A 88 -5.74 1.29 23.20
N GLU A 89 -5.44 0.50 24.24
CA GLU A 89 -6.44 -0.34 24.91
C GLU A 89 -7.59 0.50 25.50
N ALA A 90 -7.30 1.65 26.10
CA ALA A 90 -8.33 2.56 26.61
C ALA A 90 -9.25 3.08 25.49
N VAL A 91 -8.70 3.43 24.33
CA VAL A 91 -9.47 3.82 23.14
C VAL A 91 -10.34 2.67 22.65
N LYS A 92 -9.78 1.47 22.50
CA LYS A 92 -10.51 0.24 22.10
C LYS A 92 -11.63 -0.11 23.08
N LYS A 93 -11.36 -0.01 24.37
CA LYS A 93 -12.35 -0.24 25.41
C LYS A 93 -13.50 0.77 25.32
N SER A 94 -13.19 2.06 25.19
CA SER A 94 -14.21 3.10 25.03
C SER A 94 -15.10 2.87 23.82
N TRP A 95 -14.52 2.41 22.71
CA TRP A 95 -15.25 2.01 21.50
C TRP A 95 -16.21 0.83 21.78
N SER A 96 -15.72 -0.23 22.41
CA SER A 96 -16.51 -1.45 22.69
C SER A 96 -17.64 -1.19 23.68
N GLU A 97 -17.40 -0.34 24.68
CA GLU A 97 -18.38 0.05 25.70
C GLU A 97 -19.29 1.20 25.23
N LYS A 98 -19.04 1.77 24.04
CA LYS A 98 -19.76 2.95 23.50
C LYS A 98 -19.74 4.13 24.46
N THR A 99 -18.64 4.31 25.15
CA THR A 99 -18.38 5.45 26.05
C THR A 99 -17.44 6.44 25.39
N PRO A 100 -17.55 7.76 25.72
CA PRO A 100 -16.59 8.74 25.23
C PRO A 100 -15.18 8.42 25.71
N VAL A 101 -14.20 8.60 24.81
CA VAL A 101 -12.78 8.61 25.18
C VAL A 101 -12.48 9.89 25.97
N ASP A 102 -11.55 9.83 26.93
CA ASP A 102 -11.06 11.00 27.63
C ASP A 102 -10.67 12.12 26.65
N ALA A 103 -11.07 13.35 26.95
CA ALA A 103 -10.92 14.48 26.03
C ALA A 103 -9.46 14.74 25.64
N TYR A 104 -8.52 14.59 26.58
CA TYR A 104 -7.10 14.78 26.32
C TYR A 104 -6.54 13.67 25.40
N ILE A 105 -6.95 12.41 25.65
CA ILE A 105 -6.57 11.28 24.78
C ILE A 105 -7.14 11.49 23.38
N HIS A 106 -8.41 11.89 23.28
CA HIS A 106 -9.05 12.15 21.99
C HIS A 106 -8.30 13.25 21.20
N GLU A 107 -8.00 14.38 21.84
CA GLU A 107 -7.28 15.48 21.20
C GLU A 107 -5.89 15.01 20.70
N LYS A 108 -5.17 14.23 21.52
CA LYS A 108 -3.87 13.69 21.16
C LYS A 108 -3.94 12.72 19.98
N MET A 109 -4.93 11.82 19.99
CA MET A 109 -5.15 10.89 18.88
C MET A 109 -5.51 11.62 17.58
N MET A 110 -6.30 12.71 17.66
CA MET A 110 -6.61 13.51 16.48
C MET A 110 -5.38 14.23 15.92
N GLN A 111 -4.46 14.71 16.76
CA GLN A 111 -3.18 15.28 16.31
C GLN A 111 -2.32 14.21 15.62
N LEU A 112 -2.26 13.01 16.19
CA LEU A 112 -1.53 11.88 15.61
C LEU A 112 -2.18 11.42 14.29
N PHE A 113 -3.49 11.45 14.18
CA PHE A 113 -4.19 11.14 12.95
C PHE A 113 -3.88 12.15 11.83
N GLN A 114 -3.81 13.46 12.17
CA GLN A 114 -3.35 14.49 11.22
C GLN A 114 -1.90 14.23 10.78
N LEU A 115 -1.05 13.80 11.70
CA LEU A 115 0.34 13.43 11.39
C LEU A 115 0.38 12.21 10.47
N TYR A 116 -0.41 11.16 10.77
CA TYR A 116 -0.52 9.96 9.95
C TYR A 116 -0.95 10.25 8.52
N ILE A 117 -1.92 11.11 8.32
CA ILE A 117 -2.34 11.55 6.97
C ILE A 117 -1.18 12.12 6.15
N ILE A 118 -0.18 12.72 6.81
CA ILE A 118 0.97 13.34 6.15
C ILE A 118 2.12 12.36 5.98
N VAL A 119 2.43 11.60 7.01
CA VAL A 119 3.55 10.64 7.03
C VAL A 119 3.19 9.37 6.27
N GLY A 120 1.93 8.92 6.40
CA GLY A 120 1.46 7.65 5.88
C GLY A 120 1.93 6.46 6.71
N GLY A 121 1.70 5.28 6.15
CA GLY A 121 2.07 3.99 6.73
C GLY A 121 3.28 3.34 6.07
N MET A 122 3.93 3.97 5.07
CA MET A 122 5.12 3.40 4.46
C MET A 122 6.26 3.32 5.49
N PRO A 123 6.82 2.11 5.80
CA PRO A 123 7.78 1.94 6.89
C PRO A 123 8.99 2.86 6.81
N ALA A 124 9.55 3.09 5.61
CA ALA A 124 10.67 4.00 5.40
C ALA A 124 10.31 5.46 5.75
N ALA A 125 9.10 5.91 5.39
CA ALA A 125 8.62 7.25 5.71
C ALA A 125 8.37 7.41 7.22
N VAL A 126 7.78 6.40 7.88
CA VAL A 126 7.56 6.38 9.33
C VAL A 126 8.89 6.40 10.07
N GLN A 127 9.85 5.56 9.68
CA GLN A 127 11.19 5.53 10.27
C GLN A 127 11.91 6.87 10.11
N THR A 128 11.84 7.48 8.91
CA THR A 128 12.42 8.81 8.65
C THR A 128 11.82 9.87 9.57
N TYR A 129 10.51 9.79 9.84
CA TYR A 129 9.86 10.69 10.81
C TYR A 129 10.37 10.47 12.23
N ILE A 130 10.44 9.22 12.70
CA ILE A 130 10.91 8.87 14.04
C ILE A 130 12.35 9.37 14.26
N ASP A 131 13.23 9.15 13.28
CA ASP A 131 14.65 9.50 13.41
C ASP A 131 14.91 11.01 13.33
N SER A 132 14.15 11.74 12.52
CA SER A 132 14.42 13.15 12.23
C SER A 132 13.43 14.14 12.86
N ASN A 133 12.24 13.69 13.20
CA ASN A 133 11.09 14.53 13.58
C ASN A 133 10.88 15.70 12.58
N ASN A 134 11.12 15.46 11.29
CA ASN A 134 11.12 16.47 10.25
C ASN A 134 10.29 16.04 9.04
N ILE A 135 9.19 16.72 8.81
CA ILE A 135 8.26 16.45 7.69
C ILE A 135 8.92 16.66 6.31
N GLN A 136 9.88 17.54 6.18
CA GLN A 136 10.56 17.74 4.90
C GLN A 136 11.38 16.50 4.49
N ASN A 137 12.00 15.83 5.46
CA ASN A 137 12.71 14.57 5.23
C ASN A 137 11.74 13.46 4.83
N VAL A 138 10.58 13.38 5.50
CA VAL A 138 9.51 12.44 5.16
C VAL A 138 9.02 12.66 3.72
N VAL A 139 8.76 13.91 3.33
CA VAL A 139 8.33 14.25 1.96
C VAL A 139 9.38 13.85 0.92
N LYS A 140 10.66 14.00 1.25
CA LYS A 140 11.74 13.53 0.37
C LYS A 140 11.68 12.00 0.20
N GLU A 141 11.58 11.27 1.29
CA GLU A 141 11.46 9.81 1.29
C GLU A 141 10.25 9.34 0.46
N GLN A 142 9.08 9.96 0.69
CA GLN A 142 7.87 9.65 -0.07
C GLN A 142 8.04 9.89 -1.58
N ARG A 143 8.72 10.97 -1.97
CA ARG A 143 9.05 11.24 -3.39
C ARG A 143 9.99 10.19 -3.97
N ASP A 144 10.94 9.74 -3.19
CA ASP A 144 11.86 8.69 -3.62
C ASP A 144 11.11 7.36 -3.83
N ILE A 145 10.16 7.01 -2.94
CA ILE A 145 9.25 5.86 -3.11
C ILE A 145 8.40 6.00 -4.38
N ILE A 146 7.76 7.16 -4.60
CA ILE A 146 6.97 7.42 -5.82
C ILE A 146 7.83 7.28 -7.08
N ASN A 147 9.07 7.78 -7.05
CA ASN A 147 10.00 7.63 -8.16
C ASN A 147 10.41 6.18 -8.41
N LEU A 148 10.51 5.35 -7.36
CA LEU A 148 10.73 3.91 -7.51
C LEU A 148 9.53 3.24 -8.17
N TYR A 149 8.31 3.52 -7.75
CA TYR A 149 7.09 3.02 -8.41
C TYR A 149 7.06 3.37 -9.91
N LYS A 150 7.40 4.59 -10.26
CA LYS A 150 7.48 5.00 -11.68
C LYS A 150 8.57 4.26 -12.46
N LYS A 151 9.69 3.92 -11.84
CA LYS A 151 10.72 3.08 -12.46
C LYS A 151 10.23 1.65 -12.67
N ASP A 152 9.46 1.09 -11.75
CA ASP A 152 8.89 -0.24 -11.87
C ASP A 152 7.82 -0.27 -12.97
N ILE A 153 6.95 0.75 -13.06
CA ILE A 153 6.03 0.94 -14.18
C ILE A 153 6.80 0.97 -15.51
N ALA A 154 7.93 1.68 -15.55
CA ALA A 154 8.75 1.79 -16.75
C ALA A 154 9.43 0.47 -17.16
N ARG A 155 9.58 -0.50 -16.26
CA ARG A 155 10.16 -1.83 -16.54
C ARG A 155 9.13 -2.87 -16.95
N TYR A 156 7.86 -2.68 -16.58
CA TYR A 156 6.80 -3.69 -16.62
C TYR A 156 6.55 -4.30 -17.99
N ASP A 157 6.55 -3.52 -19.06
CA ASP A 157 6.19 -4.00 -20.40
C ASP A 157 7.18 -3.51 -21.46
N GLN A 158 7.25 -4.18 -22.61
CA GLN A 158 8.01 -3.72 -23.76
C GLN A 158 7.25 -2.66 -24.56
N ASP A 159 5.92 -2.60 -24.47
CA ASP A 159 5.10 -1.60 -25.13
C ASP A 159 5.19 -0.24 -24.41
N VAL A 160 5.89 0.69 -25.06
CA VAL A 160 6.11 2.06 -24.56
C VAL A 160 4.78 2.79 -24.31
N ARG A 161 3.76 2.56 -25.13
CA ARG A 161 2.45 3.23 -24.99
C ARG A 161 1.74 2.78 -23.73
N LYS A 162 1.80 1.47 -23.45
CA LYS A 162 1.18 0.89 -22.25
C LYS A 162 1.82 1.44 -20.98
N LYS A 163 3.15 1.52 -20.93
CA LYS A 163 3.86 2.13 -19.80
C LYS A 163 3.44 3.58 -19.56
N LEU A 164 3.37 4.37 -20.62
CA LEU A 164 2.95 5.77 -20.53
C LEU A 164 1.53 5.89 -19.97
N TYR A 165 0.61 5.01 -20.38
CA TYR A 165 -0.76 5.02 -19.85
C TYR A 165 -0.81 4.65 -18.37
N ILE A 166 -0.06 3.63 -17.95
CA ILE A 166 -0.02 3.24 -16.53
C ILE A 166 0.56 4.38 -15.68
N ASP A 167 1.63 5.04 -16.13
CA ASP A 167 2.24 6.18 -15.44
C ASP A 167 1.25 7.37 -15.37
N GLU A 168 0.57 7.69 -16.47
CA GLU A 168 -0.45 8.73 -16.52
C GLU A 168 -1.65 8.41 -15.60
N VAL A 169 -2.11 7.15 -15.56
CA VAL A 169 -3.16 6.71 -14.64
C VAL A 169 -2.73 6.91 -13.20
N PHE A 170 -1.51 6.51 -12.86
CA PHE A 170 -0.96 6.67 -11.51
C PHE A 170 -0.87 8.15 -11.11
N ASP A 171 -0.40 9.02 -12.00
CA ASP A 171 -0.30 10.46 -11.77
C ASP A 171 -1.66 11.18 -11.65
N LEU A 172 -2.71 10.62 -12.26
CA LEU A 172 -4.05 11.18 -12.19
C LEU A 172 -4.81 10.84 -10.90
N ILE A 173 -4.41 9.81 -10.16
CA ILE A 173 -5.12 9.38 -8.94
C ILE A 173 -5.45 10.57 -8.01
N PRO A 174 -4.51 11.45 -7.64
CA PRO A 174 -4.81 12.57 -6.75
C PRO A 174 -5.85 13.52 -7.33
N SER A 175 -5.76 13.82 -8.62
CA SER A 175 -6.68 14.74 -9.29
C SER A 175 -8.10 14.19 -9.37
N GLU A 176 -8.25 12.89 -9.67
CA GLU A 176 -9.55 12.23 -9.75
C GLU A 176 -10.21 12.10 -8.37
N LEU A 177 -9.46 11.80 -7.33
CA LEU A 177 -9.95 11.76 -5.95
C LEU A 177 -10.39 13.14 -5.44
N ASN A 178 -9.74 14.20 -5.91
CA ASN A 178 -10.11 15.58 -5.55
C ASN A 178 -11.25 16.15 -6.40
N ALA A 179 -11.61 15.52 -7.51
CA ALA A 179 -12.70 15.95 -8.38
C ALA A 179 -14.06 15.81 -7.68
N LYS A 180 -15.02 16.66 -8.05
CA LYS A 180 -16.38 16.65 -7.48
C LYS A 180 -17.07 15.29 -7.56
N ASN A 181 -16.80 14.52 -8.60
CA ASN A 181 -17.41 13.21 -8.81
C ASN A 181 -16.61 12.06 -8.16
N LYS A 182 -15.34 12.27 -7.80
CA LYS A 182 -14.43 11.27 -7.18
C LYS A 182 -14.37 9.91 -7.88
N ARG A 183 -14.92 9.77 -9.09
CA ARG A 183 -14.83 8.57 -9.94
C ARG A 183 -13.63 8.73 -10.85
N PHE A 184 -12.92 7.63 -11.10
CA PHE A 184 -11.85 7.65 -12.09
C PHE A 184 -12.42 7.74 -13.49
N ILE A 185 -12.11 8.82 -14.22
CA ILE A 185 -12.66 9.11 -15.54
C ILE A 185 -11.57 8.95 -16.60
N LEU A 186 -11.52 7.79 -17.25
CA LEU A 186 -10.54 7.47 -18.30
C LEU A 186 -10.51 8.45 -19.47
N LYS A 187 -11.66 9.01 -19.83
CA LYS A 187 -11.74 9.99 -20.93
C LYS A 187 -10.94 11.27 -20.67
N ARG A 188 -10.49 11.52 -19.45
CA ARG A 188 -9.60 12.64 -19.15
C ARG A 188 -8.15 12.40 -19.62
N LEU A 189 -7.74 11.14 -19.72
CA LEU A 189 -6.46 10.77 -20.32
C LEU A 189 -6.53 10.90 -21.84
N ASN A 190 -7.56 10.31 -22.43
CA ASN A 190 -7.79 10.37 -23.88
C ASN A 190 -9.28 10.10 -24.16
N GLU A 191 -9.90 10.90 -25.04
CA GLU A 191 -11.32 10.80 -25.39
C GLU A 191 -11.73 9.41 -25.91
N ASN A 192 -10.80 8.68 -26.51
CA ASN A 192 -11.01 7.34 -27.08
C ASN A 192 -10.75 6.20 -26.07
N MET A 193 -10.37 6.51 -24.83
CA MET A 193 -10.13 5.49 -23.82
C MET A 193 -11.43 4.88 -23.31
N THR A 194 -11.48 3.56 -23.30
CA THR A 194 -12.57 2.79 -22.72
C THR A 194 -12.03 1.83 -21.67
N PHE A 195 -12.80 1.59 -20.60
CA PHE A 195 -12.39 0.67 -19.52
C PHE A 195 -11.97 -0.71 -20.05
N GLY A 196 -12.74 -1.32 -20.93
CA GLY A 196 -12.44 -2.66 -21.43
C GLY A 196 -11.14 -2.80 -22.22
N ARG A 197 -10.57 -1.71 -22.73
CA ARG A 197 -9.26 -1.73 -23.41
C ARG A 197 -8.08 -1.55 -22.45
N HIS A 198 -8.33 -0.92 -21.31
CA HIS A 198 -7.31 -0.51 -20.33
C HIS A 198 -7.48 -1.18 -18.96
N GLU A 199 -8.42 -2.13 -18.84
CA GLU A 199 -8.66 -2.86 -17.59
C GLU A 199 -7.39 -3.51 -17.07
N ASN A 200 -6.57 -4.06 -17.96
CA ASN A 200 -5.30 -4.68 -17.59
C ASN A 200 -4.29 -3.70 -16.98
N ASP A 201 -4.35 -2.42 -17.34
CA ASP A 201 -3.43 -1.41 -16.81
C ASP A 201 -3.78 -1.09 -15.35
N PHE A 202 -5.07 -1.09 -15.00
CA PHE A 202 -5.53 -0.94 -13.61
C PHE A 202 -5.28 -2.19 -12.79
N ILE A 203 -5.49 -3.37 -13.38
CA ILE A 203 -5.19 -4.65 -12.75
C ILE A 203 -3.71 -4.72 -12.41
N TRP A 204 -2.84 -4.24 -13.30
CA TRP A 204 -1.42 -4.21 -13.02
C TRP A 204 -1.07 -3.32 -11.81
N LEU A 205 -1.58 -2.09 -11.75
CA LEU A 205 -1.36 -1.19 -10.61
C LEU A 205 -1.86 -1.80 -9.28
N LYS A 206 -2.97 -2.53 -9.34
CA LYS A 206 -3.50 -3.29 -8.19
C LYS A 206 -2.57 -4.44 -7.81
N ASP A 207 -2.20 -5.27 -8.79
CA ASP A 207 -1.38 -6.47 -8.56
C ASP A 207 0.06 -6.10 -8.15
N ALA A 208 0.50 -4.88 -8.49
CA ALA A 208 1.76 -4.27 -8.06
C ALA A 208 1.65 -3.56 -6.69
N ASP A 209 0.49 -3.62 -6.04
CA ASP A 209 0.19 -2.93 -4.77
C ASP A 209 0.47 -1.42 -4.78
N MET A 210 0.39 -0.79 -5.95
CA MET A 210 0.58 0.67 -6.10
C MET A 210 -0.73 1.44 -6.00
N ALA A 211 -1.87 0.77 -6.31
CA ALA A 211 -3.18 1.39 -6.28
C ALA A 211 -4.28 0.41 -5.83
N LEU A 212 -5.33 0.96 -5.20
CA LEU A 212 -6.46 0.24 -4.63
C LEU A 212 -7.74 0.59 -5.38
N PRO A 213 -8.18 -0.20 -6.38
CA PRO A 213 -9.44 0.03 -7.06
C PRO A 213 -10.61 -0.38 -6.17
N THR A 214 -11.57 0.52 -6.00
CA THR A 214 -12.83 0.28 -5.28
C THR A 214 -13.99 0.44 -6.24
N TYR A 215 -14.70 -0.65 -6.50
CA TYR A 215 -15.79 -0.72 -7.48
C TYR A 215 -17.13 -0.41 -6.85
N ASN A 216 -18.02 0.19 -7.65
CA ASN A 216 -19.41 0.34 -7.26
C ASN A 216 -20.15 -1.00 -7.34
N VAL A 217 -21.07 -1.25 -6.41
CA VAL A 217 -21.99 -2.37 -6.44
C VAL A 217 -23.42 -1.84 -6.50
N GLU A 218 -24.29 -2.44 -7.31
CA GLU A 218 -25.69 -2.04 -7.40
C GLU A 218 -26.49 -2.53 -6.20
N GLU A 219 -26.25 -3.78 -5.80
CA GLU A 219 -26.92 -4.40 -4.68
C GLU A 219 -25.87 -4.94 -3.69
N PRO A 220 -25.93 -4.52 -2.41
CA PRO A 220 -24.98 -4.98 -1.39
C PRO A 220 -25.34 -6.37 -0.87
N VAL A 221 -25.55 -7.33 -1.78
CA VAL A 221 -25.88 -8.73 -1.50
C VAL A 221 -24.73 -9.63 -1.88
N SER A 222 -24.35 -10.54 -1.01
CA SER A 222 -23.28 -11.51 -1.29
C SER A 222 -23.72 -12.55 -2.34
N PRO A 223 -22.87 -12.92 -3.32
CA PRO A 223 -21.52 -12.38 -3.56
C PRO A 223 -21.54 -11.04 -4.30
N LEU A 224 -20.92 -10.03 -3.73
CA LEU A 224 -20.90 -8.65 -4.25
C LEU A 224 -20.41 -8.55 -5.70
N LYS A 225 -19.57 -9.49 -6.14
CA LYS A 225 -19.06 -9.55 -7.51
C LYS A 225 -20.14 -9.66 -8.59
N LEU A 226 -21.34 -10.16 -8.26
CA LEU A 226 -22.44 -10.30 -9.21
C LEU A 226 -23.06 -8.94 -9.61
N SER A 227 -23.02 -7.96 -8.71
CA SER A 227 -23.55 -6.60 -8.93
C SER A 227 -22.45 -5.54 -9.09
N GLU A 228 -21.18 -5.96 -9.22
CA GLU A 228 -20.03 -5.09 -9.38
C GLU A 228 -20.03 -4.40 -10.74
N GLN A 229 -19.98 -3.08 -10.71
CA GLN A 229 -19.87 -2.24 -11.91
C GLN A 229 -18.43 -1.83 -12.15
N ARG A 230 -17.65 -2.64 -12.84
CA ARG A 230 -16.22 -2.44 -13.06
C ARG A 230 -15.83 -1.12 -13.73
N ASN A 231 -16.73 -0.56 -14.53
CA ASN A 231 -16.53 0.74 -15.18
C ASN A 231 -16.84 1.95 -14.29
N LEU A 232 -17.35 1.70 -13.07
CA LEU A 232 -17.66 2.72 -12.07
C LEU A 232 -16.83 2.47 -10.82
N PHE A 233 -15.61 3.00 -10.79
CA PHE A 233 -14.67 2.78 -9.70
C PHE A 233 -14.00 4.06 -9.26
N LYS A 234 -13.46 4.03 -8.06
CA LYS A 234 -12.46 4.96 -7.54
C LYS A 234 -11.13 4.24 -7.52
N LEU A 235 -10.06 4.97 -7.75
CA LEU A 235 -8.71 4.46 -7.63
C LEU A 235 -8.01 5.23 -6.52
N PHE A 236 -7.65 4.54 -5.45
CA PHE A 236 -6.86 5.08 -4.36
C PHE A 236 -5.40 4.66 -4.54
N GLN A 237 -4.48 5.38 -3.92
CA GLN A 237 -3.12 4.88 -3.76
C GLN A 237 -3.05 3.83 -2.65
N ASN A 238 -1.97 3.10 -2.56
CA ASN A 238 -1.76 2.13 -1.49
C ASN A 238 -1.48 2.79 -0.13
N ASP A 239 -1.06 4.08 -0.10
CA ASP A 239 -0.70 4.78 1.12
C ASP A 239 -1.16 6.25 1.12
N VAL A 240 -1.74 6.70 2.24
CA VAL A 240 -2.27 8.06 2.40
C VAL A 240 -1.19 9.12 2.42
N GLY A 241 0.01 8.81 2.92
CA GLY A 241 1.15 9.72 2.92
C GLY A 241 1.68 9.97 1.51
N LEU A 242 1.73 8.94 0.66
CA LEU A 242 2.09 9.07 -0.74
C LEU A 242 1.07 9.95 -1.49
N LEU A 243 -0.23 9.74 -1.25
CA LEU A 243 -1.28 10.61 -1.80
C LEU A 243 -1.10 12.06 -1.36
N SER A 244 -0.89 12.28 -0.06
CA SER A 244 -0.66 13.60 0.51
C SER A 244 0.59 14.27 -0.06
N CYS A 245 1.64 13.51 -0.33
CA CYS A 245 2.85 13.98 -1.00
C CYS A 245 2.59 14.44 -2.43
N GLN A 246 1.77 13.72 -3.19
CA GLN A 246 1.42 14.08 -4.57
C GLN A 246 0.49 15.31 -4.66
N TYR A 247 -0.38 15.55 -3.68
CA TYR A 247 -1.17 16.81 -3.63
C TYR A 247 -0.29 18.05 -3.44
N SER A 248 0.92 17.87 -2.97
CA SER A 248 1.74 18.97 -2.48
C SER A 248 2.84 19.38 -3.45
N SER A 249 2.58 20.37 -4.25
CA SER A 249 3.66 21.16 -4.85
C SER A 249 4.40 22.04 -3.80
N GLY A 250 4.75 21.44 -2.64
CA GLY A 250 5.59 22.06 -1.60
C GLY A 250 4.89 23.00 -0.64
N GLY A 251 4.56 22.53 0.56
CA GLY A 251 4.14 23.34 1.69
C GLY A 251 2.71 23.14 2.18
N ILE A 252 1.89 22.32 1.52
CA ILE A 252 0.52 22.00 1.99
C ILE A 252 0.59 21.16 3.27
N GLN A 253 1.52 20.22 3.39
CA GLN A 253 1.68 19.39 4.59
C GLN A 253 1.93 20.22 5.85
N LEU A 254 2.81 21.22 5.76
CA LEU A 254 3.05 22.13 6.89
C LEU A 254 1.81 22.97 7.23
N LYS A 255 1.02 23.35 6.25
CA LYS A 255 -0.23 24.09 6.48
C LYS A 255 -1.30 23.18 7.08
N ILE A 256 -1.33 21.90 6.71
CA ILE A 256 -2.20 20.88 7.32
C ILE A 256 -1.90 20.77 8.83
N LEU A 257 -0.63 20.59 9.19
CA LEU A 257 -0.21 20.53 10.61
C LEU A 257 -0.52 21.82 11.38
N GLN A 258 -0.56 22.96 10.71
CA GLN A 258 -0.89 24.26 11.32
C GLN A 258 -2.39 24.56 11.38
N GLY A 259 -3.25 23.65 10.89
CA GLY A 259 -4.70 23.87 10.81
C GLY A 259 -5.12 25.03 9.89
N LYS A 260 -4.24 25.48 8.99
CA LYS A 260 -4.41 26.72 8.21
C LYS A 260 -4.97 26.55 6.81
N VAL A 261 -5.33 25.33 6.40
CA VAL A 261 -5.75 25.08 5.01
C VAL A 261 -7.18 24.59 4.95
N ASN A 262 -8.00 25.31 4.18
CA ASN A 262 -9.21 24.77 3.55
C ASN A 262 -8.82 23.81 2.41
N VAL A 263 -8.13 22.72 2.72
CA VAL A 263 -7.96 21.61 1.78
C VAL A 263 -9.24 20.79 1.84
N ASN A 264 -9.68 20.30 0.69
CA ASN A 264 -10.78 19.34 0.67
C ASN A 264 -10.29 18.00 1.24
N TYR A 265 -10.22 17.91 2.56
CA TYR A 265 -9.82 16.70 3.28
C TYR A 265 -10.72 15.50 3.01
N GLY A 266 -11.90 15.71 2.43
CA GLY A 266 -12.83 14.63 2.17
C GLY A 266 -12.27 13.51 1.31
N SER A 267 -11.35 13.81 0.37
CA SER A 267 -10.68 12.79 -0.43
C SER A 267 -9.61 12.05 0.36
N VAL A 268 -8.89 12.75 1.23
CA VAL A 268 -7.81 12.18 2.05
C VAL A 268 -8.40 11.28 3.15
N PHE A 269 -9.45 11.72 3.83
CA PHE A 269 -10.15 10.89 4.81
C PHE A 269 -10.78 9.65 4.17
N GLU A 270 -11.40 9.80 3.00
CA GLU A 270 -11.96 8.67 2.27
C GLU A 270 -10.86 7.68 1.85
N HIS A 271 -9.70 8.19 1.44
CA HIS A 271 -8.54 7.37 1.13
C HIS A 271 -8.04 6.59 2.36
N THR A 272 -7.90 7.27 3.51
CA THR A 272 -7.48 6.62 4.77
C THR A 272 -8.42 5.48 5.15
N VAL A 273 -9.73 5.69 4.98
CA VAL A 273 -10.72 4.62 5.23
C VAL A 273 -10.57 3.49 4.22
N ALA A 274 -10.37 3.80 2.93
CA ALA A 274 -10.18 2.78 1.89
C ALA A 274 -8.93 1.94 2.16
N GLN A 275 -7.82 2.58 2.56
CA GLN A 275 -6.58 1.89 2.96
C GLN A 275 -6.80 0.98 4.16
N ALA A 276 -7.42 1.48 5.23
CA ALA A 276 -7.67 0.71 6.45
C ALA A 276 -8.65 -0.46 6.28
N LEU A 277 -9.55 -0.40 5.28
CA LEU A 277 -10.48 -1.50 4.97
C LEU A 277 -9.88 -2.53 4.00
N HIS A 278 -8.76 -2.20 3.37
CA HIS A 278 -8.07 -3.08 2.43
C HIS A 278 -7.04 -3.98 3.13
N ALA A 279 -6.41 -3.50 4.19
CA ALA A 279 -5.40 -4.18 4.98
C ALA A 279 -6.00 -5.35 5.89
#